data_557bc9c3d2ef87dbcb314b3423ee77b6
#
_entry.id   557bc9c3d2ef87dbcb314b3423ee77b6
#
_cell.length_a   1.000
_cell.length_b   1.000
_cell.length_c   1.000
_cell.angle_alpha   90.00
_cell.angle_beta   90.00
_cell.angle_gamma   90.00
#
_symmetry.space_group_name_H-M   'P 1'
#
loop_
_entity.id
_entity.type
_entity.pdbx_description
1 polymer ?
#
loop_
_entity_poly.entity_id
_entity_poly.type
_entity_poly.pdbx_seq_one_letter_code
_entity_poly.pdbx_strand_id
1 'polypeptide(L)'
;MESDTPILDDHLHLDPVNGKPREAVADFAQAGGTHLLVLNKPSWTLGVDVDRKEDFREGFDRTIEATETAKQVLPGRAWTVLGVHPGLISRLVDDRDFAVDGARELMEAGLDVAAEYVAEGRALALKSGRPHYPVSDEVRKASNQVLRHALSLAGELDCVLQLHTEDTDDLSEVGEWAAERGVSEERVVKHYASGPVSGATASVIARKDELRAAADSDEPFLMETDFLDDPDRPGAVLGPKTVPRRARWLREEGYGEAVERAHVETPARVYGIDLSVPSK
;
A
#
# COMPACT_ATOMS: atom_id res chain seq x y z
N MET A 1 -8.11 10.55 -29.36
CA MET A 1 -8.07 9.13 -28.94
C MET A 1 -7.81 9.13 -27.45
N GLU A 2 -8.75 8.70 -26.62
CA GLU A 2 -8.43 8.41 -25.23
C GLU A 2 -7.35 7.33 -25.24
N SER A 3 -6.28 7.56 -24.52
CA SER A 3 -5.17 6.61 -24.41
C SER A 3 -5.69 5.34 -23.73
N ASP A 4 -5.48 4.18 -24.34
CA ASP A 4 -5.78 2.86 -23.75
C ASP A 4 -4.83 2.50 -22.58
N THR A 5 -4.02 3.46 -22.12
CA THR A 5 -3.10 3.25 -20.99
C THR A 5 -3.87 2.88 -19.74
N PRO A 6 -3.57 1.75 -19.12
CA PRO A 6 -4.17 1.38 -17.83
C PRO A 6 -3.86 2.42 -16.76
N ILE A 7 -4.77 2.60 -15.82
CA ILE A 7 -4.61 3.53 -14.69
C ILE A 7 -4.74 2.73 -13.39
N LEU A 8 -3.65 2.66 -12.64
CA LEU A 8 -3.55 1.99 -11.35
C LEU A 8 -3.57 3.00 -10.21
N ASP A 9 -4.39 2.77 -9.19
CA ASP A 9 -4.18 3.35 -7.86
C ASP A 9 -3.46 2.31 -7.00
N ASP A 10 -2.25 2.64 -6.59
CA ASP A 10 -1.32 1.69 -5.96
C ASP A 10 -1.57 1.48 -4.46
N HIS A 11 -2.34 2.36 -3.82
CA HIS A 11 -2.60 2.28 -2.40
C HIS A 11 -3.93 2.92 -2.02
N LEU A 12 -4.90 2.09 -1.68
CA LEU A 12 -6.17 2.54 -1.12
C LEU A 12 -6.79 1.49 -0.18
N HIS A 13 -7.73 1.92 0.62
CA HIS A 13 -8.42 1.12 1.61
C HIS A 13 -9.92 1.08 1.32
N LEU A 14 -10.43 -0.09 0.92
CA LEU A 14 -11.87 -0.36 0.84
C LEU A 14 -12.36 -0.96 2.16
N ASP A 15 -13.53 -0.52 2.62
CA ASP A 15 -14.07 -0.96 3.91
C ASP A 15 -15.45 -1.60 3.70
N PRO A 16 -15.56 -2.94 3.78
CA PRO A 16 -16.83 -3.62 3.62
C PRO A 16 -17.77 -3.47 4.83
N VAL A 17 -17.27 -2.93 5.95
CA VAL A 17 -18.05 -2.78 7.20
C VAL A 17 -18.65 -1.38 7.33
N ASN A 18 -17.80 -0.35 7.18
CA ASN A 18 -18.18 1.05 7.42
C ASN A 18 -18.33 1.84 6.12
N GLY A 19 -17.73 1.36 5.03
CA GLY A 19 -17.67 2.04 3.74
C GLY A 19 -18.68 1.55 2.73
N LYS A 20 -18.41 1.89 1.46
CA LYS A 20 -19.18 1.52 0.29
C LYS A 20 -18.26 1.10 -0.86
N PRO A 21 -17.57 -0.04 -0.76
CA PRO A 21 -16.54 -0.45 -1.71
C PRO A 21 -17.00 -0.40 -3.17
N ARG A 22 -18.21 -0.89 -3.46
CA ARG A 22 -18.76 -0.91 -4.82
C ARG A 22 -18.94 0.50 -5.40
N GLU A 23 -19.42 1.45 -4.59
CA GLU A 23 -19.62 2.84 -5.03
C GLU A 23 -18.26 3.52 -5.26
N ALA A 24 -17.32 3.35 -4.33
CA ALA A 24 -15.97 3.91 -4.44
C ALA A 24 -15.24 3.40 -5.70
N VAL A 25 -15.32 2.10 -5.98
CA VAL A 25 -14.69 1.50 -7.17
C VAL A 25 -15.41 1.94 -8.46
N ALA A 26 -16.75 2.06 -8.44
CA ALA A 26 -17.51 2.58 -9.58
C ALA A 26 -17.11 4.04 -9.88
N ASP A 27 -16.93 4.86 -8.86
CA ASP A 27 -16.45 6.23 -8.98
C ASP A 27 -15.04 6.32 -9.59
N PHE A 28 -14.12 5.43 -9.17
CA PHE A 28 -12.79 5.30 -9.74
C PHE A 28 -12.85 4.89 -11.22
N ALA A 29 -13.61 3.85 -11.56
CA ALA A 29 -13.76 3.35 -12.91
C ALA A 29 -14.41 4.41 -13.86
N GLN A 30 -15.44 5.13 -13.40
CA GLN A 30 -16.07 6.22 -14.16
C GLN A 30 -15.09 7.38 -14.45
N ALA A 31 -14.11 7.60 -13.58
CA ALA A 31 -13.09 8.61 -13.80
C ALA A 31 -11.99 8.17 -14.78
N GLY A 32 -11.98 6.90 -15.21
CA GLY A 32 -11.00 6.31 -16.13
C GLY A 32 -9.98 5.40 -15.44
N GLY A 33 -10.17 5.08 -14.17
CA GLY A 33 -9.33 4.12 -13.45
C GLY A 33 -9.63 2.67 -13.88
N THR A 34 -8.61 1.83 -13.89
CA THR A 34 -8.71 0.46 -14.41
C THR A 34 -8.24 -0.61 -13.43
N HIS A 35 -7.27 -0.29 -12.58
CA HIS A 35 -6.62 -1.26 -11.69
C HIS A 35 -6.45 -0.70 -10.28
N LEU A 36 -6.51 -1.57 -9.27
CA LEU A 36 -6.38 -1.20 -7.85
C LEU A 36 -5.48 -2.16 -7.09
N LEU A 37 -4.63 -1.62 -6.20
CA LEU A 37 -4.11 -2.37 -5.06
C LEU A 37 -4.91 -2.00 -3.82
N VAL A 38 -5.59 -2.99 -3.24
CA VAL A 38 -6.46 -2.82 -2.07
C VAL A 38 -5.73 -3.30 -0.83
N LEU A 39 -5.46 -2.39 0.09
CA LEU A 39 -4.73 -2.67 1.32
C LEU A 39 -5.66 -2.84 2.51
N ASN A 40 -5.29 -3.72 3.44
CA ASN A 40 -6.05 -3.83 4.66
C ASN A 40 -5.96 -2.56 5.52
N LYS A 41 -7.09 -2.19 6.10
CA LYS A 41 -7.16 -1.16 7.16
C LYS A 41 -6.52 -1.71 8.45
N PRO A 42 -6.08 -0.82 9.36
CA PRO A 42 -5.74 -1.25 10.71
C PRO A 42 -6.90 -2.01 11.38
N SER A 43 -6.63 -3.15 12.02
CA SER A 43 -7.64 -4.06 12.58
C SER A 43 -8.66 -3.36 13.48
N TRP A 44 -8.18 -2.47 14.34
CA TRP A 44 -9.04 -1.71 15.29
C TRP A 44 -10.04 -0.78 14.61
N THR A 45 -9.78 -0.33 13.39
CA THR A 45 -10.74 0.50 12.62
C THR A 45 -11.87 -0.34 12.01
N LEU A 46 -11.68 -1.65 11.99
CA LEU A 46 -12.69 -2.64 11.59
C LEU A 46 -13.39 -3.27 12.80
N GLY A 47 -13.11 -2.78 14.03
CA GLY A 47 -13.64 -3.34 15.26
C GLY A 47 -13.04 -4.70 15.62
N VAL A 48 -11.86 -5.02 15.08
CA VAL A 48 -11.15 -6.28 15.38
C VAL A 48 -10.00 -5.98 16.33
N ASP A 49 -10.13 -6.44 17.57
CA ASP A 49 -9.03 -6.46 18.53
C ASP A 49 -8.18 -7.70 18.31
N VAL A 50 -6.86 -7.51 18.29
CA VAL A 50 -5.91 -8.61 18.09
C VAL A 50 -5.18 -8.93 19.39
N ASP A 51 -5.37 -10.14 19.89
CA ASP A 51 -4.70 -10.70 21.06
C ASP A 51 -3.78 -11.87 20.72
N ARG A 52 -4.01 -12.48 19.56
CA ARG A 52 -3.26 -13.61 19.01
C ARG A 52 -3.25 -13.56 17.50
N LYS A 53 -2.36 -14.33 16.88
CA LYS A 53 -2.14 -14.29 15.43
C LYS A 53 -3.39 -14.60 14.61
N GLU A 54 -4.27 -15.48 15.08
CA GLU A 54 -5.48 -15.87 14.37
C GLU A 54 -6.45 -14.70 14.17
N ASP A 55 -6.43 -13.72 15.06
CA ASP A 55 -7.35 -12.58 15.03
C ASP A 55 -7.08 -11.65 13.82
N PHE A 56 -5.85 -11.66 13.28
CA PHE A 56 -5.53 -10.91 12.04
C PHE A 56 -6.32 -11.40 10.83
N ARG A 57 -6.68 -12.70 10.78
CA ARG A 57 -7.39 -13.29 9.63
C ARG A 57 -8.70 -12.59 9.34
N GLU A 58 -9.44 -12.18 10.36
CA GLU A 58 -10.73 -11.50 10.18
C GLU A 58 -10.56 -10.20 9.37
N GLY A 59 -9.58 -9.36 9.70
CA GLY A 59 -9.29 -8.14 8.96
C GLY A 59 -8.78 -8.42 7.54
N PHE A 60 -7.97 -9.45 7.36
CA PHE A 60 -7.43 -9.85 6.07
C PHE A 60 -8.52 -10.41 5.14
N ASP A 61 -9.38 -11.30 5.65
CA ASP A 61 -10.49 -11.87 4.88
C ASP A 61 -11.49 -10.79 4.44
N ARG A 62 -11.77 -9.79 5.26
CA ARG A 62 -12.59 -8.61 4.89
C ARG A 62 -11.96 -7.82 3.75
N THR A 63 -10.63 -7.69 3.73
CA THR A 63 -9.91 -7.00 2.63
C THR A 63 -9.96 -7.81 1.34
N ILE A 64 -9.82 -9.13 1.42
CA ILE A 64 -10.02 -10.03 0.27
C ILE A 64 -11.43 -9.87 -0.30
N GLU A 65 -12.47 -9.87 0.54
CA GLU A 65 -13.86 -9.66 0.12
C GLU A 65 -14.06 -8.31 -0.60
N ALA A 66 -13.48 -7.23 -0.07
CA ALA A 66 -13.52 -5.93 -0.69
C ALA A 66 -12.82 -5.92 -2.06
N THR A 67 -11.69 -6.62 -2.18
CA THR A 67 -10.96 -6.78 -3.44
C THR A 67 -11.78 -7.57 -4.47
N GLU A 68 -12.46 -8.65 -4.06
CA GLU A 68 -13.36 -9.39 -4.94
C GLU A 68 -14.55 -8.53 -5.41
N THR A 69 -15.04 -7.64 -4.55
CA THR A 69 -16.06 -6.64 -4.96
C THR A 69 -15.50 -5.68 -6.01
N ALA A 70 -14.25 -5.23 -5.86
CA ALA A 70 -13.58 -4.37 -6.84
C ALA A 70 -13.43 -5.06 -8.21
N LYS A 71 -13.04 -6.33 -8.24
CA LYS A 71 -12.90 -7.14 -9.47
C LYS A 71 -14.21 -7.25 -10.28
N GLN A 72 -15.37 -7.15 -9.62
CA GLN A 72 -16.67 -7.18 -10.29
C GLN A 72 -17.04 -5.86 -10.99
N VAL A 73 -16.38 -4.78 -10.64
CA VAL A 73 -16.70 -3.42 -11.11
C VAL A 73 -15.67 -2.91 -12.12
N LEU A 74 -14.40 -3.25 -11.91
CA LEU A 74 -13.30 -2.74 -12.73
C LEU A 74 -13.25 -3.37 -14.12
N PRO A 75 -12.89 -2.61 -15.15
CA PRO A 75 -12.59 -3.16 -16.47
C PRO A 75 -11.27 -3.93 -16.48
N GLY A 76 -10.34 -3.62 -15.57
CA GLY A 76 -9.07 -4.28 -15.39
C GLY A 76 -9.08 -5.26 -14.22
N ARG A 77 -8.13 -5.10 -13.30
CA ARG A 77 -7.94 -6.04 -12.19
C ARG A 77 -7.79 -5.31 -10.85
N ALA A 78 -7.99 -6.07 -9.77
CA ALA A 78 -7.62 -5.64 -8.42
C ALA A 78 -6.83 -6.74 -7.71
N TRP A 79 -5.91 -6.33 -6.85
CA TRP A 79 -5.10 -7.23 -6.03
C TRP A 79 -5.14 -6.78 -4.58
N THR A 80 -4.96 -7.72 -3.68
CA THR A 80 -4.91 -7.47 -2.24
C THR A 80 -3.46 -7.32 -1.79
N VAL A 81 -3.19 -6.37 -0.91
CA VAL A 81 -1.94 -6.24 -0.15
C VAL A 81 -2.25 -6.34 1.33
N LEU A 82 -1.58 -7.23 2.05
CA LEU A 82 -1.87 -7.52 3.45
C LEU A 82 -0.67 -7.27 4.36
N GLY A 83 -0.94 -6.90 5.60
CA GLY A 83 0.10 -6.75 6.59
C GLY A 83 -0.34 -6.08 7.88
N VAL A 84 0.63 -5.72 8.70
CA VAL A 84 0.38 -5.14 10.02
C VAL A 84 0.73 -3.66 10.01
N HIS A 85 -0.25 -2.82 10.37
CA HIS A 85 -0.04 -1.38 10.46
C HIS A 85 0.91 -1.04 11.62
N PRO A 86 1.97 -0.24 11.41
CA PRO A 86 2.97 0.02 12.45
C PRO A 86 2.43 0.72 13.69
N GLY A 87 1.34 1.45 13.60
CA GLY A 87 0.68 2.05 14.75
C GLY A 87 0.07 1.05 15.75
N LEU A 88 0.00 -0.23 15.38
CA LEU A 88 -0.48 -1.27 16.31
C LEU A 88 0.42 -1.41 17.53
N ILE A 89 1.74 -1.21 17.40
CA ILE A 89 2.67 -1.33 18.53
C ILE A 89 2.31 -0.35 19.66
N SER A 90 2.04 0.92 19.32
CA SER A 90 1.65 1.92 20.33
C SER A 90 0.31 1.57 20.97
N ARG A 91 -0.67 1.09 20.18
CA ARG A 91 -1.94 0.66 20.77
C ARG A 91 -1.80 -0.53 21.72
N LEU A 92 -0.96 -1.49 21.40
CA LEU A 92 -0.71 -2.63 22.28
C LEU A 92 0.00 -2.19 23.55
N VAL A 93 1.02 -1.33 23.43
CA VAL A 93 1.83 -0.90 24.59
C VAL A 93 1.10 0.16 25.40
N ASP A 94 0.59 1.23 24.76
CA ASP A 94 0.08 2.42 25.48
C ASP A 94 -1.39 2.25 25.93
N ASP A 95 -2.22 1.56 25.12
CA ASP A 95 -3.66 1.44 25.39
C ASP A 95 -4.04 0.09 26.04
N ARG A 96 -3.19 -0.96 25.90
CA ARG A 96 -3.51 -2.33 26.29
C ARG A 96 -2.50 -2.98 27.22
N ASP A 97 -1.54 -2.23 27.72
CA ASP A 97 -0.52 -2.65 28.70
C ASP A 97 0.35 -3.87 28.27
N PHE A 98 0.52 -4.08 26.96
CA PHE A 98 1.46 -5.10 26.47
C PHE A 98 2.91 -4.68 26.78
N ALA A 99 3.75 -5.64 27.15
CA ALA A 99 5.20 -5.42 27.10
C ALA A 99 5.62 -5.21 25.64
N VAL A 100 6.62 -4.35 25.39
CA VAL A 100 7.10 -4.00 24.04
C VAL A 100 7.48 -5.25 23.24
N ASP A 101 8.19 -6.21 23.88
CA ASP A 101 8.55 -7.48 23.23
C ASP A 101 7.30 -8.32 22.85
N GLY A 102 6.30 -8.38 23.72
CA GLY A 102 5.03 -9.08 23.41
C GLY A 102 4.26 -8.44 22.26
N ALA A 103 4.24 -7.09 22.21
CA ALA A 103 3.64 -6.36 21.10
C ALA A 103 4.38 -6.63 19.79
N ARG A 104 5.73 -6.64 19.80
CA ARG A 104 6.57 -7.00 18.66
C ARG A 104 6.27 -8.42 18.16
N GLU A 105 6.27 -9.41 19.06
CA GLU A 105 6.00 -10.82 18.72
C GLU A 105 4.62 -11.02 18.10
N LEU A 106 3.60 -10.34 18.63
CA LEU A 106 2.25 -10.40 18.08
C LEU A 106 2.19 -9.77 16.67
N MET A 107 2.90 -8.66 16.43
CA MET A 107 2.96 -8.04 15.11
C MET A 107 3.71 -8.89 14.09
N GLU A 108 4.85 -9.51 14.49
CA GLU A 108 5.59 -10.45 13.65
C GLU A 108 4.71 -11.66 13.29
N ALA A 109 4.00 -12.24 14.27
CA ALA A 109 3.05 -13.33 14.03
C ALA A 109 1.88 -12.93 13.09
N GLY A 110 1.43 -11.67 13.14
CA GLY A 110 0.45 -11.13 12.20
C GLY A 110 1.00 -11.02 10.77
N LEU A 111 2.29 -10.68 10.62
CA LEU A 111 2.97 -10.68 9.33
C LEU A 111 3.15 -12.11 8.78
N ASP A 112 3.42 -13.10 9.64
CA ASP A 112 3.46 -14.51 9.23
C ASP A 112 2.11 -14.96 8.66
N VAL A 113 1.00 -14.55 9.29
CA VAL A 113 -0.35 -14.80 8.75
C VAL A 113 -0.54 -14.11 7.40
N ALA A 114 -0.11 -12.85 7.23
CA ALA A 114 -0.19 -12.17 5.92
C ALA A 114 0.64 -12.90 4.85
N ALA A 115 1.83 -13.41 5.23
CA ALA A 115 2.70 -14.20 4.36
C ALA A 115 2.04 -15.51 3.89
N GLU A 116 1.25 -16.17 4.74
CA GLU A 116 0.45 -17.35 4.34
C GLU A 116 -0.49 -17.00 3.18
N TYR A 117 -1.18 -15.85 3.23
CA TYR A 117 -2.07 -15.39 2.15
C TYR A 117 -1.33 -15.08 0.85
N VAL A 118 -0.11 -14.54 0.93
CA VAL A 118 0.74 -14.33 -0.26
C VAL A 118 1.17 -15.68 -0.84
N ALA A 119 1.63 -16.60 -0.01
CA ALA A 119 2.03 -17.96 -0.45
C ALA A 119 0.88 -18.74 -1.10
N GLU A 120 -0.36 -18.53 -0.65
CA GLU A 120 -1.58 -19.10 -1.22
C GLU A 120 -2.05 -18.40 -2.50
N GLY A 121 -1.40 -17.29 -2.91
CA GLY A 121 -1.82 -16.47 -4.06
C GLY A 121 -3.10 -15.66 -3.83
N ARG A 122 -3.52 -15.48 -2.59
CA ARG A 122 -4.69 -14.68 -2.18
C ARG A 122 -4.33 -13.20 -1.98
N ALA A 123 -3.08 -12.90 -1.73
CA ALA A 123 -2.53 -11.54 -1.70
C ALA A 123 -1.32 -11.43 -2.64
N LEU A 124 -1.07 -10.24 -3.16
CA LEU A 124 0.01 -9.95 -4.10
C LEU A 124 1.30 -9.57 -3.38
N ALA A 125 1.18 -8.87 -2.26
CA ALA A 125 2.30 -8.22 -1.59
C ALA A 125 2.04 -8.09 -0.09
N LEU A 126 3.10 -7.78 0.66
CA LEU A 126 3.05 -7.49 2.09
C LEU A 126 3.03 -5.98 2.35
N LYS A 127 2.50 -5.60 3.53
CA LYS A 127 2.58 -4.25 4.09
C LYS A 127 3.14 -4.29 5.50
N SER A 128 4.08 -3.38 5.78
CA SER A 128 4.60 -3.15 7.14
C SER A 128 5.11 -1.72 7.26
N GLY A 129 5.91 -1.45 8.28
CA GLY A 129 6.53 -0.14 8.45
C GLY A 129 6.96 0.12 9.88
N ARG A 130 7.09 1.41 10.17
CA ARG A 130 7.41 1.90 11.52
C ARG A 130 6.62 3.19 11.82
N PRO A 131 6.36 3.51 13.11
CA PRO A 131 5.60 4.71 13.46
C PRO A 131 6.20 5.99 12.86
N HIS A 132 5.35 6.80 12.23
CA HIS A 132 5.69 8.11 11.65
C HIS A 132 5.61 9.27 12.66
N TYR A 133 5.40 8.96 13.92
CA TYR A 133 5.29 9.87 15.05
C TYR A 133 6.33 9.51 16.14
N PRO A 134 6.62 10.43 17.08
CA PRO A 134 7.56 10.17 18.16
C PRO A 134 7.14 8.99 19.03
N VAL A 135 8.07 8.07 19.26
CA VAL A 135 7.94 6.91 20.16
C VAL A 135 9.19 6.76 20.99
N SER A 136 9.15 5.96 22.06
CA SER A 136 10.35 5.63 22.84
C SER A 136 11.39 4.87 21.99
N ASP A 137 12.66 4.92 22.41
CA ASP A 137 13.75 4.19 21.74
C ASP A 137 13.48 2.67 21.74
N GLU A 138 12.88 2.14 22.80
CA GLU A 138 12.48 0.73 22.90
C GLU A 138 11.45 0.35 21.85
N VAL A 139 10.37 1.14 21.72
CA VAL A 139 9.33 0.95 20.68
C VAL A 139 9.91 1.12 19.28
N ARG A 140 10.80 2.11 19.07
CA ARG A 140 11.48 2.30 17.79
C ARG A 140 12.33 1.09 17.41
N LYS A 141 13.07 0.54 18.35
CA LYS A 141 13.88 -0.67 18.15
C LYS A 141 13.02 -1.88 17.81
N ALA A 142 11.94 -2.09 18.56
CA ALA A 142 10.98 -3.16 18.29
C ALA A 142 10.31 -3.01 16.91
N SER A 143 9.91 -1.79 16.53
CA SER A 143 9.34 -1.49 15.21
C SER A 143 10.32 -1.80 14.07
N ASN A 144 11.60 -1.50 14.24
CA ASN A 144 12.63 -1.87 13.27
C ASN A 144 12.83 -3.39 13.18
N GLN A 145 12.65 -4.14 14.27
CA GLN A 145 12.67 -5.62 14.23
C GLN A 145 11.47 -6.17 13.44
N VAL A 146 10.27 -5.66 13.69
CA VAL A 146 9.05 -6.00 12.91
C VAL A 146 9.25 -5.71 11.41
N LEU A 147 9.83 -4.54 11.06
CA LEU A 147 10.09 -4.20 9.67
C LEU A 147 11.11 -5.15 9.02
N ARG A 148 12.19 -5.48 9.74
CA ARG A 148 13.18 -6.46 9.25
C ARG A 148 12.59 -7.86 9.09
N HIS A 149 11.66 -8.27 9.97
CA HIS A 149 10.92 -9.52 9.82
C HIS A 149 10.07 -9.50 8.54
N ALA A 150 9.33 -8.41 8.29
CA ALA A 150 8.55 -8.23 7.06
C ALA A 150 9.43 -8.30 5.79
N LEU A 151 10.62 -7.69 5.82
CA LEU A 151 11.58 -7.79 4.70
C LEU A 151 12.08 -9.22 4.50
N SER A 152 12.29 -10.00 5.59
CA SER A 152 12.67 -11.42 5.47
C SER A 152 11.57 -12.22 4.79
N LEU A 153 10.31 -12.04 5.20
CA LEU A 153 9.15 -12.69 4.56
C LEU A 153 9.00 -12.28 3.09
N ALA A 154 9.20 -10.99 2.78
CA ALA A 154 9.14 -10.51 1.40
C ALA A 154 10.22 -11.15 0.51
N GLY A 155 11.45 -11.34 1.05
CA GLY A 155 12.52 -12.04 0.36
C GLY A 155 12.23 -13.53 0.14
N GLU A 156 11.70 -14.23 1.15
CA GLU A 156 11.32 -15.64 1.07
C GLU A 156 10.21 -15.91 0.06
N LEU A 157 9.26 -14.97 -0.06
CA LEU A 157 8.10 -15.07 -0.94
C LEU A 157 8.32 -14.43 -2.32
N ASP A 158 9.48 -13.82 -2.55
CA ASP A 158 9.77 -13.04 -3.76
C ASP A 158 8.66 -12.01 -4.08
N CYS A 159 8.16 -11.30 -3.05
CA CYS A 159 7.07 -10.33 -3.17
C CYS A 159 7.50 -8.91 -2.78
N VAL A 160 6.64 -7.94 -3.08
CA VAL A 160 6.83 -6.53 -2.72
C VAL A 160 6.49 -6.30 -1.25
N LEU A 161 7.20 -5.37 -0.62
CA LEU A 161 6.84 -4.81 0.69
C LEU A 161 6.46 -3.33 0.54
N GLN A 162 5.20 -3.00 0.79
CA GLN A 162 4.77 -1.61 0.93
C GLN A 162 5.02 -1.09 2.35
N LEU A 163 5.62 0.09 2.45
CA LEU A 163 6.04 0.70 3.72
C LEU A 163 5.17 1.88 4.13
N HIS A 164 4.61 1.81 5.33
CA HIS A 164 4.10 2.96 6.06
C HIS A 164 5.17 3.42 7.07
N THR A 165 5.77 4.56 6.84
CA THR A 165 6.89 5.06 7.64
C THR A 165 6.87 6.59 7.74
N GLU A 166 7.85 7.18 8.41
CA GLU A 166 8.03 8.61 8.55
C GLU A 166 8.09 9.33 7.19
N ASP A 167 7.78 10.61 7.20
CA ASP A 167 7.94 11.50 6.05
C ASP A 167 9.43 11.78 5.83
N THR A 168 10.01 11.06 4.87
CA THR A 168 11.43 11.15 4.49
C THR A 168 11.58 10.81 3.03
N ASP A 169 12.57 11.39 2.38
CA ASP A 169 13.03 11.07 1.02
C ASP A 169 14.28 10.15 1.02
N ASP A 170 14.76 9.76 2.21
CA ASP A 170 15.90 8.85 2.37
C ASP A 170 15.51 7.64 3.22
N LEU A 171 15.41 6.49 2.57
CA LEU A 171 15.23 5.16 3.14
C LEU A 171 16.40 4.23 2.81
N SER A 172 17.59 4.78 2.53
CA SER A 172 18.79 4.00 2.19
C SER A 172 19.09 2.90 3.20
N GLU A 173 18.91 3.18 4.52
CA GLU A 173 19.04 2.17 5.58
C GLU A 173 18.06 1.00 5.38
N VAL A 174 16.81 1.27 4.97
CA VAL A 174 15.83 0.23 4.73
C VAL A 174 16.15 -0.55 3.45
N GLY A 175 16.65 0.14 2.41
CA GLY A 175 17.17 -0.49 1.20
C GLY A 175 18.34 -1.44 1.48
N GLU A 176 19.26 -1.06 2.37
CA GLU A 176 20.34 -1.94 2.84
C GLU A 176 19.79 -3.19 3.55
N TRP A 177 18.82 -3.02 4.46
CA TRP A 177 18.18 -4.16 5.14
C TRP A 177 17.42 -5.07 4.16
N ALA A 178 16.82 -4.51 3.12
CA ALA A 178 16.14 -5.26 2.06
C ALA A 178 17.14 -6.09 1.26
N ALA A 179 18.26 -5.47 0.82
CA ALA A 179 19.30 -6.14 0.07
C ALA A 179 19.94 -7.30 0.83
N GLU A 180 20.18 -7.15 2.15
CA GLU A 180 20.64 -8.24 3.04
C GLU A 180 19.72 -9.46 3.04
N ARG A 181 18.44 -9.29 2.66
CA ARG A 181 17.39 -10.33 2.63
C ARG A 181 16.97 -10.75 1.23
N GLY A 182 17.72 -10.29 0.21
CA GLY A 182 17.46 -10.63 -1.18
C GLY A 182 16.29 -9.87 -1.81
N VAL A 183 15.79 -8.81 -1.15
CA VAL A 183 14.77 -7.92 -1.69
C VAL A 183 15.46 -6.74 -2.39
N SER A 184 15.17 -6.51 -3.68
CA SER A 184 15.69 -5.33 -4.37
C SER A 184 15.01 -4.05 -3.86
N GLU A 185 15.72 -2.91 -3.90
CA GLU A 185 15.16 -1.60 -3.55
C GLU A 185 13.87 -1.29 -4.31
N GLU A 186 13.78 -1.72 -5.57
CA GLU A 186 12.58 -1.54 -6.39
C GLU A 186 11.34 -2.19 -5.82
N ARG A 187 11.49 -3.28 -5.05
CA ARG A 187 10.40 -4.02 -4.40
C ARG A 187 10.09 -3.56 -2.98
N VAL A 188 10.77 -2.54 -2.52
CA VAL A 188 10.42 -1.77 -1.32
C VAL A 188 9.66 -0.54 -1.77
N VAL A 189 8.37 -0.45 -1.51
CA VAL A 189 7.53 0.65 -1.98
C VAL A 189 7.18 1.57 -0.82
N LYS A 190 7.70 2.81 -0.83
CA LYS A 190 7.32 3.81 0.16
C LYS A 190 5.97 4.41 -0.21
N HIS A 191 4.96 4.05 0.55
CA HIS A 191 3.64 4.66 0.51
C HIS A 191 3.66 6.10 1.01
N TYR A 192 2.77 6.95 0.48
CA TYR A 192 2.60 8.36 0.83
C TYR A 192 3.87 9.18 0.61
N ALA A 193 4.55 8.93 -0.50
CA ALA A 193 5.73 9.71 -0.87
C ALA A 193 5.34 11.08 -1.44
N SER A 194 6.17 12.08 -1.17
CA SER A 194 6.00 13.45 -1.71
C SER A 194 6.83 13.69 -2.99
N GLY A 195 7.58 12.67 -3.44
CA GLY A 195 8.47 12.71 -4.61
C GLY A 195 9.39 11.49 -4.61
N PRO A 196 10.52 11.54 -5.33
CA PRO A 196 11.52 10.48 -5.37
C PRO A 196 12.05 10.14 -3.97
N VAL A 197 12.39 8.87 -3.75
CA VAL A 197 12.89 8.34 -2.46
C VAL A 197 14.12 7.47 -2.71
N SER A 198 15.20 7.69 -1.95
CA SER A 198 16.36 6.81 -1.96
C SER A 198 16.07 5.51 -1.20
N GLY A 199 16.53 4.36 -1.71
CA GLY A 199 16.38 3.05 -1.06
C GLY A 199 14.99 2.40 -1.19
N ALA A 200 14.08 3.00 -1.99
CA ALA A 200 12.75 2.46 -2.25
C ALA A 200 12.14 3.04 -3.53
N THR A 201 11.13 2.38 -4.08
CA THR A 201 10.25 2.96 -5.09
C THR A 201 9.20 3.86 -4.41
N ALA A 202 9.03 5.08 -4.91
CA ALA A 202 8.03 6.01 -4.39
C ALA A 202 6.62 5.66 -4.89
N SER A 203 5.65 5.45 -4.00
CA SER A 203 4.23 5.57 -4.29
C SER A 203 3.79 6.99 -3.90
N VAL A 204 3.60 7.83 -4.92
CA VAL A 204 3.44 9.28 -4.75
C VAL A 204 1.97 9.60 -4.54
N ILE A 205 1.69 10.30 -3.44
CA ILE A 205 0.34 10.80 -3.17
C ILE A 205 -0.13 11.74 -4.30
N ALA A 206 -1.31 11.48 -4.86
CA ALA A 206 -1.79 12.12 -6.08
C ALA A 206 -2.20 13.59 -5.91
N ARG A 207 -1.33 14.39 -5.25
CA ARG A 207 -1.39 15.85 -5.23
C ARG A 207 -0.58 16.43 -6.38
N LYS A 208 -0.96 17.60 -6.86
CA LYS A 208 -0.37 18.15 -8.09
C LYS A 208 1.11 18.48 -7.99
N ASP A 209 1.53 19.02 -6.86
CA ASP A 209 2.92 19.46 -6.70
C ASP A 209 3.86 18.27 -6.51
N GLU A 210 3.43 17.26 -5.74
CA GLU A 210 4.15 16.01 -5.54
C GLU A 210 4.30 15.21 -6.85
N LEU A 211 3.21 15.13 -7.62
CA LEU A 211 3.24 14.44 -8.93
C LEU A 211 4.09 15.17 -9.96
N ARG A 212 4.12 16.51 -9.92
CA ARG A 212 5.01 17.28 -10.81
C ARG A 212 6.47 17.02 -10.46
N ALA A 213 6.81 17.04 -9.15
CA ALA A 213 8.16 16.73 -8.69
C ALA A 213 8.61 15.31 -9.11
N ALA A 214 7.72 14.31 -9.00
CA ALA A 214 8.01 12.96 -9.44
C ALA A 214 8.13 12.84 -10.97
N ALA A 215 7.29 13.55 -11.73
CA ALA A 215 7.33 13.55 -13.18
C ALA A 215 8.60 14.22 -13.76
N ASP A 216 9.09 15.28 -13.09
CA ASP A 216 10.31 16.01 -13.47
C ASP A 216 11.60 15.24 -13.15
N SER A 217 11.55 14.22 -12.26
CA SER A 217 12.74 13.50 -11.79
C SER A 217 13.24 12.40 -12.72
N ASP A 218 12.45 11.98 -13.71
CA ASP A 218 12.69 10.80 -14.54
C ASP A 218 12.82 9.45 -13.78
N GLU A 219 12.73 9.45 -12.45
CA GLU A 219 12.78 8.25 -11.62
C GLU A 219 11.47 7.44 -11.72
N PRO A 220 11.54 6.11 -11.50
CA PRO A 220 10.35 5.27 -11.41
C PRO A 220 9.49 5.68 -10.21
N PHE A 221 8.18 5.80 -10.44
CA PHE A 221 7.22 6.05 -9.35
C PHE A 221 5.87 5.38 -9.64
N LEU A 222 5.09 5.23 -8.58
CA LEU A 222 3.70 4.78 -8.58
C LEU A 222 2.80 5.95 -8.16
N MET A 223 1.51 5.85 -8.37
CA MET A 223 0.55 6.89 -7.96
C MET A 223 -0.51 6.31 -7.05
N GLU A 224 -0.82 7.03 -5.98
CA GLU A 224 -1.82 6.59 -5.00
C GLU A 224 -2.75 7.69 -4.54
N THR A 225 -3.90 7.29 -3.98
CA THR A 225 -4.81 8.19 -3.27
C THR A 225 -4.69 8.10 -1.77
N ASP A 226 -4.25 6.99 -1.21
CA ASP A 226 -4.45 6.60 0.18
C ASP A 226 -5.94 6.76 0.58
N PHE A 227 -6.85 6.50 -0.37
CA PHE A 227 -8.28 6.66 -0.15
C PHE A 227 -8.73 5.73 0.99
N LEU A 228 -9.43 6.33 1.93
CA LEU A 228 -10.05 5.62 3.04
C LEU A 228 -11.57 5.59 2.83
N ASP A 229 -12.11 4.41 2.52
CA ASP A 229 -13.56 4.19 2.35
C ASP A 229 -14.26 4.14 3.72
N ASP A 230 -14.36 5.31 4.35
CA ASP A 230 -14.94 5.48 5.67
C ASP A 230 -15.67 6.84 5.72
N PRO A 231 -17.01 6.87 5.68
CA PRO A 231 -17.78 8.10 5.66
C PRO A 231 -17.63 8.92 6.95
N ASP A 232 -17.21 8.31 8.06
CA ASP A 232 -17.00 9.02 9.34
C ASP A 232 -15.63 9.72 9.37
N ARG A 233 -14.79 9.51 8.36
CA ARG A 233 -13.48 10.14 8.19
C ARG A 233 -13.33 10.85 6.85
N PRO A 234 -14.28 11.71 6.44
CA PRO A 234 -14.22 12.38 5.15
C PRO A 234 -13.01 13.33 5.08
N GLY A 235 -12.31 13.33 3.95
CA GLY A 235 -11.20 14.25 3.69
C GLY A 235 -9.90 13.94 4.45
N ALA A 236 -9.79 12.77 5.09
CA ALA A 236 -8.52 12.33 5.69
C ALA A 236 -7.43 12.15 4.61
N VAL A 237 -7.85 11.81 3.39
CA VAL A 237 -7.02 11.48 2.23
C VAL A 237 -7.72 11.92 0.94
N LEU A 238 -7.15 11.55 -0.22
CA LEU A 238 -7.73 11.88 -1.51
C LEU A 238 -8.91 10.97 -1.85
N GLY A 239 -9.84 11.46 -2.66
CA GLY A 239 -10.99 10.66 -3.11
C GLY A 239 -10.62 9.69 -4.24
N PRO A 240 -11.44 8.65 -4.48
CA PRO A 240 -11.12 7.55 -5.42
C PRO A 240 -10.96 8.02 -6.87
N LYS A 241 -11.55 9.15 -7.26
CA LYS A 241 -11.43 9.72 -8.62
C LYS A 241 -10.10 10.45 -8.86
N THR A 242 -9.26 10.59 -7.83
CA THR A 242 -8.12 11.51 -7.91
C THR A 242 -7.03 10.99 -8.83
N VAL A 243 -6.57 9.77 -8.68
CA VAL A 243 -5.50 9.21 -9.55
C VAL A 243 -5.87 9.27 -11.03
N PRO A 244 -7.05 8.82 -11.50
CA PRO A 244 -7.40 8.93 -12.92
C PRO A 244 -7.46 10.38 -13.43
N ARG A 245 -7.95 11.31 -12.60
CA ARG A 245 -7.98 12.74 -12.95
C ARG A 245 -6.60 13.36 -13.01
N ARG A 246 -5.67 12.92 -12.15
CA ARG A 246 -4.28 13.38 -12.14
C ARG A 246 -3.49 12.82 -13.30
N ALA A 247 -3.68 11.57 -13.67
CA ALA A 247 -3.06 10.99 -14.86
C ALA A 247 -3.47 11.77 -16.13
N ARG A 248 -4.76 12.15 -16.25
CA ARG A 248 -5.23 13.01 -17.34
C ARG A 248 -4.57 14.39 -17.30
N TRP A 249 -4.58 15.02 -16.14
CA TRP A 249 -3.95 16.33 -15.94
C TRP A 249 -2.43 16.31 -16.29
N LEU A 250 -1.68 15.28 -15.85
CA LEU A 250 -0.27 15.14 -16.22
C LEU A 250 -0.07 15.09 -17.74
N ARG A 251 -0.93 14.36 -18.47
CA ARG A 251 -0.88 14.32 -19.95
C ARG A 251 -1.15 15.71 -20.57
N GLU A 252 -2.12 16.44 -20.05
CA GLU A 252 -2.47 17.80 -20.48
C GLU A 252 -1.31 18.79 -20.26
N GLU A 253 -0.52 18.59 -19.19
CA GLU A 253 0.68 19.36 -18.87
C GLU A 253 1.93 18.89 -19.65
N GLY A 254 1.83 17.86 -20.48
CA GLY A 254 2.94 17.37 -21.30
C GLY A 254 3.72 16.19 -20.71
N TYR A 255 3.34 15.65 -19.56
CA TYR A 255 3.99 14.54 -18.87
C TYR A 255 3.43 13.15 -19.28
N GLY A 256 3.16 12.94 -20.58
CA GLY A 256 2.61 11.67 -21.07
C GLY A 256 3.49 10.46 -20.76
N GLU A 257 4.82 10.61 -20.88
CA GLU A 257 5.81 9.57 -20.58
C GLU A 257 5.83 9.22 -19.08
N ALA A 258 5.70 10.22 -18.21
CA ALA A 258 5.60 9.98 -16.76
C ALA A 258 4.34 9.20 -16.38
N VAL A 259 3.21 9.41 -17.09
CA VAL A 259 2.00 8.61 -16.89
C VAL A 259 2.20 7.16 -17.32
N GLU A 260 2.87 6.92 -18.46
CA GLU A 260 3.21 5.56 -18.90
C GLU A 260 4.13 4.88 -17.91
N ARG A 261 5.17 5.58 -17.45
CA ARG A 261 6.09 5.11 -16.43
C ARG A 261 5.35 4.72 -15.14
N ALA A 262 4.49 5.58 -14.62
CA ALA A 262 3.80 5.37 -13.34
C ALA A 262 2.72 4.28 -13.38
N HIS A 263 2.09 4.07 -14.55
CA HIS A 263 0.92 3.18 -14.63
C HIS A 263 1.14 1.91 -15.46
N VAL A 264 2.28 1.78 -16.13
CA VAL A 264 2.61 0.59 -16.96
C VAL A 264 3.97 0.03 -16.56
N GLU A 265 5.03 0.81 -16.74
CA GLU A 265 6.39 0.30 -16.60
C GLU A 265 6.76 -0.04 -15.15
N THR A 266 6.54 0.92 -14.24
CA THR A 266 6.89 0.74 -12.82
C THR A 266 6.06 -0.36 -12.16
N PRO A 267 4.72 -0.43 -12.30
CA PRO A 267 3.94 -1.53 -11.71
C PRO A 267 4.34 -2.90 -12.26
N ALA A 268 4.61 -3.02 -13.56
CA ALA A 268 5.06 -4.28 -14.16
C ALA A 268 6.41 -4.74 -13.59
N ARG A 269 7.35 -3.80 -13.41
CA ARG A 269 8.68 -4.08 -12.88
C ARG A 269 8.65 -4.38 -11.38
N VAL A 270 7.92 -3.59 -10.59
CA VAL A 270 7.87 -3.71 -9.13
C VAL A 270 7.06 -4.93 -8.70
N TYR A 271 5.83 -5.06 -9.19
CA TYR A 271 4.90 -6.12 -8.78
C TYR A 271 4.87 -7.34 -9.69
N GLY A 272 5.47 -7.27 -10.89
CA GLY A 272 5.39 -8.34 -11.88
C GLY A 272 3.97 -8.57 -12.43
N ILE A 273 3.11 -7.55 -12.42
CA ILE A 273 1.71 -7.66 -12.84
C ILE A 273 1.49 -7.22 -14.28
N ASP A 274 0.60 -7.92 -14.97
CA ASP A 274 0.08 -7.51 -16.28
C ASP A 274 -1.11 -6.57 -16.11
N LEU A 275 -0.95 -5.34 -16.57
CA LEU A 275 -1.96 -4.28 -16.51
C LEU A 275 -2.75 -4.16 -17.83
N SER A 276 -2.66 -5.11 -18.74
CA SER A 276 -3.51 -5.11 -19.93
C SER A 276 -4.98 -5.18 -19.53
N VAL A 277 -5.80 -4.29 -20.09
CA VAL A 277 -7.24 -4.35 -19.92
C VAL A 277 -7.78 -5.45 -20.82
N PRO A 278 -8.52 -6.43 -20.30
CA PRO A 278 -9.11 -7.48 -21.14
C PRO A 278 -9.97 -6.87 -22.24
N SER A 279 -9.76 -7.31 -23.49
CA SER A 279 -10.66 -6.95 -24.59
C SER A 279 -12.07 -7.43 -24.26
N LYS A 280 -13.08 -6.54 -24.39
CA LYS A 280 -14.48 -6.88 -24.18
C LYS A 280 -15.00 -7.81 -25.27
#